data_76b64f99fc6f0864d56cd76be859fa81
#
_entry.id   76b64f99fc6f0864d56cd76be859fa81
#
_cell.length_a   1.000
_cell.length_b   1.000
_cell.length_c   1.000
_cell.angle_alpha   90.00
_cell.angle_beta   90.00
_cell.angle_gamma   90.00
#
_symmetry.space_group_name_H-M   'P 1'
#
loop_
_entity.id
_entity.type
_entity.pdbx_description
1 polymer ?
#
loop_
_entity_poly.entity_id
_entity_poly.type
_entity_poly.pdbx_seq_one_letter_code
_entity_poly.pdbx_strand_id
1 'polypeptide(L)'
;TDAARNFSRTDLPSHAERYDIAREFLDVTFKLWNGWEEGAIVREKATGRYSDEAKIHAANHKGKYFQVQGPLNIARSPQGRPVIIEAGSSPAGQKLAAETAEVVFTAAASLEEGQAFYRSQKQFVREAGRNPDHLLILPGVMPIVGRTRENAQETWNQLNELVDIDNGIEQLSARFGVDMTAYPLDGPVPEIGGTEGGQSRVKLLTELAARENLTLRQLAAVAAGSRGHRVIVGTAADIADD
;
A
#
# COMPACT_ATOMS: atom_id res chain seq x y z
N THR A 1 -14.55 -12.75 0.14
CA THR A 1 -14.55 -11.72 -0.90
C THR A 1 -14.43 -12.37 -2.28
N ASP A 2 -15.02 -11.75 -3.32
CA ASP A 2 -14.96 -12.27 -4.69
C ASP A 2 -13.52 -12.39 -5.21
N ALA A 3 -12.62 -11.54 -4.75
CA ALA A 3 -11.19 -11.62 -5.07
C ALA A 3 -10.54 -12.97 -4.68
N ALA A 4 -10.96 -13.60 -3.58
CA ALA A 4 -10.41 -14.89 -3.16
C ALA A 4 -10.65 -16.00 -4.19
N ARG A 5 -11.79 -15.95 -4.87
CA ARG A 5 -12.19 -16.93 -5.90
C ARG A 5 -11.27 -16.90 -7.12
N ASN A 6 -10.68 -15.74 -7.44
CA ASN A 6 -9.71 -15.62 -8.53
C ASN A 6 -8.37 -16.31 -8.23
N PHE A 7 -8.15 -16.70 -6.97
CA PHE A 7 -6.94 -17.38 -6.49
C PHE A 7 -7.24 -18.77 -5.91
N SER A 8 -8.28 -19.44 -6.42
CA SER A 8 -8.70 -20.80 -6.01
C SER A 8 -9.02 -20.92 -4.51
N ARG A 9 -9.55 -19.86 -3.89
CA ARG A 9 -9.94 -19.82 -2.49
C ARG A 9 -11.42 -19.46 -2.37
N THR A 10 -12.11 -20.06 -1.41
CA THR A 10 -13.49 -19.69 -1.07
C THR A 10 -13.53 -18.38 -0.28
N ASP A 11 -12.55 -18.20 0.63
CA ASP A 11 -12.44 -17.05 1.51
C ASP A 11 -11.00 -16.54 1.59
N LEU A 12 -10.85 -15.30 2.06
CA LEU A 12 -9.53 -14.77 2.41
C LEU A 12 -9.06 -15.40 3.72
N PRO A 13 -7.78 -15.75 3.84
CA PRO A 13 -7.16 -16.08 5.11
C PRO A 13 -7.31 -14.92 6.11
N SER A 14 -7.18 -15.21 7.40
CA SER A 14 -7.16 -14.18 8.43
C SER A 14 -6.11 -13.11 8.15
N HIS A 15 -6.28 -11.92 8.73
CA HIS A 15 -5.33 -10.82 8.54
C HIS A 15 -3.89 -11.23 8.92
N ALA A 16 -3.70 -11.91 10.04
CA ALA A 16 -2.39 -12.39 10.48
C ALA A 16 -1.79 -13.40 9.49
N GLU A 17 -2.57 -14.39 9.07
CA GLU A 17 -2.11 -15.40 8.13
C GLU A 17 -1.73 -14.81 6.76
N ARG A 18 -2.43 -13.77 6.29
CA ARG A 18 -2.05 -13.08 5.05
C ARG A 18 -0.64 -12.47 5.13
N TYR A 19 -0.26 -11.92 6.28
CA TYR A 19 1.10 -11.40 6.48
C TYR A 19 2.15 -12.49 6.64
N ASP A 20 1.80 -13.65 7.20
CA ASP A 20 2.69 -14.81 7.22
C ASP A 20 2.96 -15.34 5.81
N ILE A 21 1.90 -15.45 4.99
CA ILE A 21 2.02 -15.82 3.57
C ILE A 21 2.88 -14.78 2.82
N ALA A 22 2.65 -13.49 3.03
CA ALA A 22 3.39 -12.42 2.37
C ALA A 22 4.88 -12.43 2.74
N ARG A 23 5.21 -12.70 4.00
CA ARG A 23 6.61 -12.82 4.46
C ARG A 23 7.32 -13.98 3.78
N GLU A 24 6.68 -15.16 3.73
CA GLU A 24 7.26 -16.32 3.06
C GLU A 24 7.36 -16.09 1.54
N PHE A 25 6.36 -15.44 0.93
CA PHE A 25 6.41 -15.05 -0.49
C PHE A 25 7.60 -14.15 -0.80
N LEU A 26 7.88 -13.15 0.03
CA LEU A 26 9.04 -12.26 -0.14
C LEU A 26 10.36 -13.02 0.04
N ASP A 27 10.45 -13.94 1.01
CA ASP A 27 11.64 -14.78 1.18
C ASP A 27 11.93 -15.61 -0.07
N VAL A 28 10.90 -16.27 -0.63
CA VAL A 28 11.01 -17.00 -1.89
C VAL A 28 11.44 -16.09 -3.04
N THR A 29 10.80 -14.93 -3.15
CA THR A 29 11.08 -13.96 -4.20
C THR A 29 12.53 -13.47 -4.15
N PHE A 30 13.04 -13.16 -2.96
CA PHE A 30 14.44 -12.75 -2.78
C PHE A 30 15.43 -13.87 -3.12
N LYS A 31 15.14 -15.11 -2.73
CA LYS A 31 15.96 -16.26 -3.11
C LYS A 31 16.02 -16.44 -4.63
N LEU A 32 14.90 -16.27 -5.30
CA LEU A 32 14.84 -16.39 -6.76
C LEU A 32 15.56 -15.24 -7.47
N TRP A 33 15.39 -13.99 -7.04
CA TRP A 33 16.07 -12.84 -7.63
C TRP A 33 17.57 -12.82 -7.38
N ASN A 34 18.01 -13.35 -6.25
CA ASN A 34 19.43 -13.44 -5.89
C ASN A 34 20.08 -14.78 -6.33
N GLY A 35 19.33 -15.66 -6.98
CA GLY A 35 19.83 -16.95 -7.42
C GLY A 35 20.95 -16.87 -8.48
N TRP A 36 21.08 -15.74 -9.18
CA TRP A 36 22.22 -15.46 -10.08
C TRP A 36 23.10 -14.38 -9.45
N GLU A 37 24.35 -14.69 -9.18
CA GLU A 37 25.31 -13.72 -8.68
C GLU A 37 25.75 -12.72 -9.76
N GLU A 38 26.36 -11.63 -9.33
CA GLU A 38 27.02 -10.70 -10.25
C GLU A 38 28.13 -11.41 -11.03
N GLY A 39 28.18 -11.19 -12.34
CA GLY A 39 29.14 -11.87 -13.23
C GLY A 39 28.87 -13.35 -13.47
N ALA A 40 27.68 -13.88 -13.14
CA ALA A 40 27.29 -15.24 -13.51
C ALA A 40 27.19 -15.42 -15.02
N ILE A 41 26.87 -14.38 -15.79
CA ILE A 41 26.84 -14.37 -17.26
C ILE A 41 28.21 -13.98 -17.79
N VAL A 42 28.99 -14.94 -18.28
CA VAL A 42 30.37 -14.72 -18.76
C VAL A 42 30.48 -14.46 -20.27
N ARG A 43 29.58 -15.06 -21.08
CA ARG A 43 29.53 -14.91 -22.57
C ARG A 43 30.87 -15.13 -23.25
N GLU A 44 31.62 -16.12 -22.80
CA GLU A 44 32.96 -16.44 -23.31
C GLU A 44 32.88 -17.19 -24.65
N LYS A 45 33.07 -16.47 -25.75
CA LYS A 45 32.93 -17.05 -27.12
C LYS A 45 33.98 -18.10 -27.46
N ALA A 46 35.21 -17.95 -26.91
CA ALA A 46 36.31 -18.86 -27.24
C ALA A 46 36.06 -20.29 -26.78
N THR A 47 35.42 -20.46 -25.62
CA THR A 47 35.10 -21.77 -25.04
C THR A 47 33.63 -22.15 -25.22
N GLY A 48 32.78 -21.24 -25.70
CA GLY A 48 31.34 -21.44 -25.77
C GLY A 48 30.62 -21.35 -24.40
N ARG A 49 31.33 -20.93 -23.36
CA ARG A 49 30.79 -20.81 -22.00
C ARG A 49 29.94 -19.58 -21.88
N TYR A 50 28.63 -19.75 -21.66
CA TYR A 50 27.69 -18.67 -21.52
C TYR A 50 27.61 -18.16 -20.07
N SER A 51 27.57 -19.06 -19.10
CA SER A 51 27.41 -18.76 -17.69
C SER A 51 28.42 -19.50 -16.82
N ASP A 52 28.60 -19.01 -15.62
CA ASP A 52 29.36 -19.64 -14.54
C ASP A 52 28.39 -20.36 -13.60
N GLU A 53 28.31 -21.68 -13.70
CA GLU A 53 27.37 -22.49 -12.90
C GLU A 53 27.62 -22.37 -11.39
N ALA A 54 28.88 -22.12 -10.97
CA ALA A 54 29.21 -21.92 -9.57
C ALA A 54 28.55 -20.65 -8.96
N LYS A 55 28.09 -19.75 -9.82
CA LYS A 55 27.41 -18.49 -9.46
C LYS A 55 25.90 -18.54 -9.64
N ILE A 56 25.34 -19.73 -9.85
CA ILE A 56 23.90 -19.93 -10.06
C ILE A 56 23.39 -20.85 -8.95
N HIS A 57 22.45 -20.34 -8.14
CA HIS A 57 21.98 -21.02 -6.94
C HIS A 57 20.47 -21.32 -7.04
N ALA A 58 20.11 -22.56 -6.80
CA ALA A 58 18.70 -22.93 -6.65
C ALA A 58 18.17 -22.43 -5.29
N ALA A 59 16.94 -21.94 -5.28
CA ALA A 59 16.29 -21.46 -4.05
C ALA A 59 16.03 -22.62 -3.06
N ASN A 60 15.70 -23.82 -3.56
CA ASN A 60 15.40 -25.03 -2.78
C ASN A 60 14.50 -24.76 -1.56
N HIS A 61 13.55 -23.83 -1.71
CA HIS A 61 12.68 -23.42 -0.63
C HIS A 61 11.62 -24.48 -0.35
N LYS A 62 11.47 -24.83 0.93
CA LYS A 62 10.41 -25.70 1.45
C LYS A 62 9.85 -25.05 2.70
N GLY A 63 8.81 -24.24 2.55
CA GLY A 63 8.13 -23.53 3.62
C GLY A 63 6.74 -24.07 3.89
N LYS A 64 6.01 -23.33 4.74
CA LYS A 64 4.64 -23.64 5.11
C LYS A 64 3.67 -23.43 3.95
N TYR A 65 3.87 -22.37 3.17
CA TYR A 65 2.95 -21.95 2.12
C TYR A 65 3.49 -22.18 0.71
N PHE A 66 4.80 -22.21 0.54
CA PHE A 66 5.44 -22.33 -0.79
C PHE A 66 6.50 -23.43 -0.81
N GLN A 67 6.62 -24.05 -1.98
CA GLN A 67 7.71 -24.99 -2.30
C GLN A 67 8.23 -24.62 -3.68
N VAL A 68 9.48 -24.18 -3.77
CA VAL A 68 10.09 -23.67 -4.98
C VAL A 68 11.52 -24.15 -5.10
N GLN A 69 11.86 -24.84 -6.20
CA GLN A 69 13.22 -25.29 -6.46
C GLN A 69 14.08 -24.14 -6.99
N GLY A 70 13.66 -23.45 -8.04
CA GLY A 70 14.51 -22.49 -8.76
C GLY A 70 15.68 -23.18 -9.47
N PRO A 71 16.68 -22.42 -9.94
CA PRO A 71 16.68 -20.96 -10.04
C PRO A 71 15.73 -20.46 -11.14
N LEU A 72 15.55 -19.14 -11.24
CA LEU A 72 14.94 -18.55 -12.42
C LEU A 72 15.88 -18.75 -13.63
N ASN A 73 15.29 -18.79 -14.83
CA ASN A 73 16.03 -18.86 -16.09
C ASN A 73 16.35 -17.47 -16.69
N ILE A 74 16.46 -16.46 -15.84
CA ILE A 74 16.74 -15.09 -16.23
C ILE A 74 17.92 -14.56 -15.42
N ALA A 75 18.81 -13.82 -16.08
CA ALA A 75 19.95 -13.21 -15.45
C ALA A 75 19.54 -12.13 -14.43
N ARG A 76 20.41 -11.92 -13.44
CA ARG A 76 20.30 -10.81 -12.49
C ARG A 76 20.23 -9.46 -13.22
N SER A 77 19.36 -8.59 -12.79
CA SER A 77 19.31 -7.21 -13.31
C SER A 77 20.55 -6.41 -12.89
N PRO A 78 20.94 -5.35 -13.63
CA PRO A 78 22.10 -4.53 -13.28
C PRO A 78 22.03 -3.94 -11.86
N GLN A 79 20.85 -3.60 -11.36
CA GLN A 79 20.66 -3.11 -9.99
C GLN A 79 20.52 -4.22 -8.93
N GLY A 80 20.60 -5.49 -9.35
CA GLY A 80 20.42 -6.66 -8.51
C GLY A 80 18.98 -7.12 -8.42
N ARG A 81 18.10 -6.41 -7.77
CA ARG A 81 16.67 -6.70 -7.63
C ARG A 81 15.81 -5.44 -7.74
N PRO A 82 14.50 -5.56 -8.00
CA PRO A 82 13.58 -4.43 -7.92
C PRO A 82 13.54 -3.80 -6.54
N VAL A 83 13.26 -2.50 -6.48
CA VAL A 83 12.94 -1.79 -5.23
C VAL A 83 11.64 -2.33 -4.67
N ILE A 84 11.62 -2.65 -3.38
CA ILE A 84 10.42 -3.14 -2.71
C ILE A 84 9.64 -1.96 -2.16
N ILE A 85 8.40 -1.83 -2.64
CA ILE A 85 7.47 -0.79 -2.20
C ILE A 85 6.26 -1.48 -1.57
N GLU A 86 5.90 -1.06 -0.37
CA GLU A 86 4.75 -1.56 0.36
C GLU A 86 3.78 -0.43 0.73
N ALA A 87 2.51 -0.79 1.00
CA ALA A 87 1.45 0.16 1.32
C ALA A 87 0.62 -0.26 2.54
N GLY A 88 1.23 -0.94 3.51
CA GLY A 88 0.57 -1.45 4.71
C GLY A 88 0.68 -0.48 5.89
N SER A 89 -0.44 0.05 6.41
CA SER A 89 -0.45 0.94 7.57
C SER A 89 -0.84 0.26 8.89
N SER A 90 -1.30 -1.01 8.85
CA SER A 90 -1.54 -1.80 10.07
C SER A 90 -0.22 -2.16 10.77
N PRO A 91 -0.21 -2.47 12.08
CA PRO A 91 1.02 -2.89 12.75
C PRO A 91 1.71 -4.07 12.07
N ALA A 92 0.96 -5.04 11.56
CA ALA A 92 1.51 -6.18 10.82
C ALA A 92 2.14 -5.75 9.48
N GLY A 93 1.49 -4.80 8.75
CA GLY A 93 2.03 -4.24 7.52
C GLY A 93 3.28 -3.41 7.77
N GLN A 94 3.27 -2.55 8.79
CA GLN A 94 4.45 -1.77 9.18
C GLN A 94 5.64 -2.65 9.56
N LYS A 95 5.40 -3.78 10.26
CA LYS A 95 6.45 -4.76 10.59
C LYS A 95 7.02 -5.43 9.34
N LEU A 96 6.17 -5.90 8.43
CA LEU A 96 6.63 -6.51 7.18
C LEU A 96 7.46 -5.51 6.37
N ALA A 97 6.98 -4.27 6.21
CA ALA A 97 7.69 -3.22 5.52
C ALA A 97 9.04 -2.88 6.21
N ALA A 98 9.05 -2.87 7.53
CA ALA A 98 10.28 -2.63 8.30
C ALA A 98 11.35 -3.71 8.05
N GLU A 99 10.94 -4.95 7.83
CA GLU A 99 11.82 -6.08 7.55
C GLU A 99 12.33 -6.08 6.09
N THR A 100 11.51 -5.62 5.14
CA THR A 100 11.69 -5.96 3.72
C THR A 100 11.72 -4.78 2.75
N ALA A 101 10.97 -3.69 3.03
CA ALA A 101 10.78 -2.60 2.09
C ALA A 101 11.90 -1.55 2.08
N GLU A 102 12.11 -0.92 0.94
CA GLU A 102 12.88 0.31 0.77
C GLU A 102 11.97 1.54 0.78
N VAL A 103 10.68 1.38 0.40
CA VAL A 103 9.72 2.47 0.33
C VAL A 103 8.39 2.02 0.92
N VAL A 104 7.75 2.89 1.69
CA VAL A 104 6.37 2.72 2.14
C VAL A 104 5.51 3.85 1.62
N PHE A 105 4.48 3.50 0.84
CA PHE A 105 3.41 4.42 0.50
C PHE A 105 2.35 4.40 1.60
N THR A 106 1.92 5.57 2.07
CA THR A 106 0.91 5.68 3.12
C THR A 106 -0.14 6.74 2.80
N ALA A 107 -1.29 6.65 3.45
CA ALA A 107 -2.29 7.69 3.47
C ALA A 107 -2.28 8.36 4.85
N ALA A 108 -2.20 9.68 4.86
CA ALA A 108 -2.36 10.50 6.04
C ALA A 108 -3.23 11.70 5.65
N ALA A 109 -4.31 11.93 6.37
CA ALA A 109 -5.22 13.04 6.09
C ALA A 109 -4.74 14.35 6.75
N SER A 110 -3.85 14.28 7.75
CA SER A 110 -3.26 15.44 8.42
C SER A 110 -1.75 15.29 8.62
N LEU A 111 -1.08 16.40 8.94
CA LEU A 111 0.34 16.41 9.27
C LEU A 111 0.64 15.56 10.51
N GLU A 112 -0.21 15.67 11.53
CA GLU A 112 -0.06 14.93 12.80
C GLU A 112 -0.11 13.41 12.56
N GLU A 113 -1.06 12.94 11.73
CA GLU A 113 -1.17 11.54 11.33
C GLU A 113 0.08 11.09 10.58
N GLY A 114 0.54 11.90 9.63
CA GLY A 114 1.77 11.63 8.86
C GLY A 114 2.99 11.51 9.77
N GLN A 115 3.15 12.43 10.71
CA GLN A 115 4.24 12.40 11.69
C GLN A 115 4.15 11.21 12.65
N ALA A 116 2.94 10.85 13.09
CA ALA A 116 2.74 9.68 13.96
C ALA A 116 3.12 8.39 13.22
N PHE A 117 2.66 8.24 11.97
CA PHE A 117 3.03 7.11 11.12
C PHE A 117 4.55 7.06 10.88
N TYR A 118 5.16 8.19 10.56
CA TYR A 118 6.62 8.28 10.35
C TYR A 118 7.40 7.77 11.57
N ARG A 119 7.06 8.27 12.76
CA ARG A 119 7.72 7.83 14.01
C ARG A 119 7.54 6.33 14.25
N SER A 120 6.33 5.83 14.09
CA SER A 120 6.00 4.41 14.27
C SER A 120 6.77 3.53 13.28
N GLN A 121 6.74 3.88 11.98
CA GLN A 121 7.42 3.11 10.95
C GLN A 121 8.95 3.10 11.15
N LYS A 122 9.55 4.23 11.47
CA LYS A 122 10.99 4.31 11.76
C LYS A 122 11.38 3.53 13.03
N GLN A 123 10.48 3.44 14.00
CA GLN A 123 10.68 2.60 15.19
C GLN A 123 10.71 1.11 14.81
N PHE A 124 9.74 0.62 14.03
CA PHE A 124 9.74 -0.76 13.55
C PHE A 124 10.98 -1.12 12.74
N VAL A 125 11.52 -0.19 11.94
CA VAL A 125 12.76 -0.42 11.19
C VAL A 125 13.96 -0.62 12.14
N ARG A 126 14.05 0.18 13.23
CA ARG A 126 15.10 -0.01 14.25
C ARG A 126 14.95 -1.35 14.97
N GLU A 127 13.72 -1.73 15.33
CA GLU A 127 13.42 -3.02 15.97
C GLU A 127 13.75 -4.21 15.07
N ALA A 128 13.63 -4.05 13.75
CA ALA A 128 14.05 -5.02 12.75
C ALA A 128 15.60 -5.04 12.52
N GLY A 129 16.37 -4.23 13.25
CA GLY A 129 17.82 -4.16 13.13
C GLY A 129 18.32 -3.47 11.86
N ARG A 130 17.47 -2.72 11.14
CA ARG A 130 17.81 -2.01 9.91
C ARG A 130 18.07 -0.52 10.17
N ASN A 131 18.83 0.10 9.26
CA ASN A 131 18.99 1.55 9.28
C ASN A 131 17.67 2.24 8.86
N PRO A 132 17.08 3.11 9.72
CA PRO A 132 15.83 3.81 9.40
C PRO A 132 15.91 4.69 8.15
N ASP A 133 17.09 5.18 7.78
CA ASP A 133 17.27 6.03 6.60
C ASP A 133 17.15 5.25 5.28
N HIS A 134 17.24 3.92 5.33
CA HIS A 134 17.09 3.04 4.18
C HIS A 134 15.63 2.69 3.88
N LEU A 135 14.66 3.22 4.62
CA LEU A 135 13.23 3.12 4.32
C LEU A 135 12.66 4.52 4.14
N LEU A 136 12.24 4.83 2.92
CA LEU A 136 11.57 6.09 2.59
C LEU A 136 10.07 5.97 2.81
N ILE A 137 9.43 7.05 3.23
CA ILE A 137 8.00 7.12 3.45
C ILE A 137 7.41 8.15 2.49
N LEU A 138 6.46 7.71 1.67
CA LEU A 138 5.80 8.52 0.65
C LEU A 138 4.31 8.67 1.01
N PRO A 139 3.91 9.74 1.69
CA PRO A 139 2.50 10.02 1.90
C PRO A 139 1.84 10.42 0.58
N GLY A 140 0.66 9.85 0.32
CA GLY A 140 -0.13 10.21 -0.85
C GLY A 140 -0.79 11.57 -0.65
N VAL A 141 -0.62 12.47 -1.63
CA VAL A 141 -1.19 13.81 -1.66
C VAL A 141 -1.96 13.99 -2.95
N MET A 142 -3.10 14.68 -2.89
CA MET A 142 -3.93 15.06 -4.04
C MET A 142 -3.93 16.58 -4.18
N PRO A 143 -3.02 17.16 -4.96
CA PRO A 143 -2.98 18.60 -5.17
C PRO A 143 -3.99 19.03 -6.23
N ILE A 144 -4.79 20.06 -5.91
CA ILE A 144 -5.70 20.74 -6.84
C ILE A 144 -5.12 22.14 -7.09
N VAL A 145 -4.43 22.26 -8.21
CA VAL A 145 -3.66 23.48 -8.53
C VAL A 145 -4.50 24.43 -9.38
N GLY A 146 -4.63 25.68 -8.95
CA GLY A 146 -5.25 26.77 -9.73
C GLY A 146 -4.29 27.92 -9.97
N ARG A 147 -4.66 28.80 -10.91
CA ARG A 147 -3.92 30.07 -11.11
C ARG A 147 -4.12 31.04 -9.94
N THR A 148 -5.29 30.96 -9.29
CA THR A 148 -5.64 31.62 -8.04
C THR A 148 -6.26 30.61 -7.11
N ARG A 149 -6.41 30.95 -5.82
CA ARG A 149 -7.09 30.10 -4.83
C ARG A 149 -8.55 29.85 -5.19
N GLU A 150 -9.23 30.87 -5.70
CA GLU A 150 -10.62 30.77 -6.15
C GLU A 150 -10.75 29.77 -7.32
N ASN A 151 -9.85 29.87 -8.32
CA ASN A 151 -9.83 28.94 -9.44
C ASN A 151 -9.52 27.49 -9.02
N ALA A 152 -8.62 27.30 -8.06
CA ALA A 152 -8.36 25.97 -7.50
C ALA A 152 -9.61 25.40 -6.79
N GLN A 153 -10.29 26.25 -6.00
CA GLN A 153 -11.51 25.86 -5.29
C GLN A 153 -12.66 25.54 -6.25
N GLU A 154 -12.82 26.32 -7.32
CA GLU A 154 -13.81 26.04 -8.35
C GLU A 154 -13.55 24.68 -9.02
N THR A 155 -12.28 24.40 -9.39
CA THR A 155 -11.89 23.10 -9.93
C THR A 155 -12.19 21.95 -8.96
N TRP A 156 -11.89 22.14 -7.68
CA TRP A 156 -12.22 21.15 -6.64
C TRP A 156 -13.72 20.91 -6.51
N ASN A 157 -14.53 21.98 -6.54
CA ASN A 157 -15.99 21.85 -6.49
C ASN A 157 -16.53 21.10 -7.71
N GLN A 158 -16.05 21.42 -8.91
CA GLN A 158 -16.43 20.70 -10.14
C GLN A 158 -16.06 19.21 -10.08
N LEU A 159 -14.88 18.86 -9.56
CA LEU A 159 -14.49 17.46 -9.38
C LEU A 159 -15.40 16.73 -8.38
N ASN A 160 -15.80 17.40 -7.31
CA ASN A 160 -16.71 16.81 -6.32
C ASN A 160 -18.14 16.63 -6.87
N GLU A 161 -18.62 17.50 -7.75
CA GLU A 161 -19.90 17.35 -8.41
C GLU A 161 -19.96 16.11 -9.34
N LEU A 162 -18.80 15.68 -9.85
CA LEU A 162 -18.67 14.47 -10.69
C LEU A 162 -18.58 13.18 -9.88
N VAL A 163 -18.49 13.26 -8.56
CA VAL A 163 -18.39 12.06 -7.72
C VAL A 163 -19.74 11.35 -7.66
N ASP A 164 -19.73 10.09 -8.07
CA ASP A 164 -20.87 9.19 -7.94
C ASP A 164 -21.02 8.74 -6.48
N ILE A 165 -22.01 9.32 -5.79
CA ILE A 165 -22.28 9.05 -4.39
C ILE A 165 -22.77 7.61 -4.18
N ASP A 166 -23.56 7.04 -5.10
CA ASP A 166 -24.04 5.68 -4.99
C ASP A 166 -22.88 4.69 -5.05
N ASN A 167 -21.93 4.90 -5.97
CA ASN A 167 -20.68 4.15 -6.00
C ASN A 167 -19.85 4.35 -4.70
N GLY A 168 -19.82 5.58 -4.16
CA GLY A 168 -19.17 5.87 -2.87
C GLY A 168 -19.77 5.05 -1.73
N ILE A 169 -21.10 4.94 -1.66
CA ILE A 169 -21.84 4.13 -0.68
C ILE A 169 -21.55 2.64 -0.85
N GLU A 170 -21.54 2.14 -2.09
CA GLU A 170 -21.15 0.74 -2.37
C GLU A 170 -19.72 0.44 -1.90
N GLN A 171 -18.79 1.33 -2.20
CA GLN A 171 -17.40 1.19 -1.75
C GLN A 171 -17.27 1.21 -0.22
N LEU A 172 -18.03 2.08 0.49
CA LEU A 172 -18.07 2.09 1.94
C LEU A 172 -18.65 0.77 2.46
N SER A 173 -19.78 0.33 1.92
CA SER A 173 -20.43 -0.94 2.32
C SER A 173 -19.47 -2.13 2.19
N ALA A 174 -18.78 -2.22 1.06
CA ALA A 174 -17.81 -3.28 0.82
C ALA A 174 -16.60 -3.24 1.78
N ARG A 175 -16.13 -2.04 2.15
CA ARG A 175 -14.97 -1.85 3.04
C ARG A 175 -15.30 -2.10 4.50
N PHE A 176 -16.45 -1.60 4.92
CA PHE A 176 -16.90 -1.72 6.31
C PHE A 176 -17.59 -3.06 6.61
N GLY A 177 -18.01 -3.79 5.56
CA GLY A 177 -18.75 -5.04 5.71
C GLY A 177 -20.17 -4.84 6.25
N VAL A 178 -20.73 -3.63 6.07
CA VAL A 178 -22.07 -3.24 6.51
C VAL A 178 -22.79 -2.55 5.35
N ASP A 179 -24.05 -2.85 5.16
CA ASP A 179 -24.88 -2.17 4.14
C ASP A 179 -25.13 -0.71 4.53
N MET A 180 -24.40 0.20 3.90
CA MET A 180 -24.50 1.64 4.15
C MET A 180 -25.76 2.26 3.55
N THR A 181 -26.45 1.59 2.64
CA THR A 181 -27.71 2.09 2.06
C THR A 181 -28.85 2.14 3.08
N ALA A 182 -28.70 1.39 4.18
CA ALA A 182 -29.69 1.38 5.28
C ALA A 182 -29.65 2.67 6.15
N TYR A 183 -28.67 3.54 5.96
CA TYR A 183 -28.49 4.74 6.78
C TYR A 183 -28.81 6.03 5.99
N PRO A 184 -29.31 7.09 6.66
CA PRO A 184 -29.60 8.34 5.98
C PRO A 184 -28.31 9.01 5.49
N LEU A 185 -28.27 9.38 4.20
CA LEU A 185 -27.09 9.99 3.56
C LEU A 185 -26.63 11.29 4.24
N ASP A 186 -27.58 12.10 4.69
CA ASP A 186 -27.30 13.38 5.33
C ASP A 186 -27.24 13.27 6.87
N GLY A 187 -27.28 12.05 7.40
CA GLY A 187 -27.06 11.72 8.79
C GLY A 187 -25.58 11.49 9.14
N PRO A 188 -25.30 11.31 10.43
CA PRO A 188 -23.95 10.99 10.89
C PRO A 188 -23.51 9.61 10.36
N VAL A 189 -22.20 9.43 10.21
CA VAL A 189 -21.61 8.13 9.88
C VAL A 189 -21.89 7.16 11.03
N PRO A 190 -22.47 5.97 10.75
CA PRO A 190 -22.75 5.00 11.81
C PRO A 190 -21.49 4.47 12.46
N GLU A 191 -21.55 4.13 13.74
CA GLU A 191 -20.48 3.40 14.42
C GLU A 191 -20.36 2.00 13.82
N ILE A 192 -19.16 1.64 13.38
CA ILE A 192 -18.91 0.38 12.68
C ILE A 192 -17.91 -0.43 13.48
N GLY A 193 -18.26 -1.70 13.72
CA GLY A 193 -17.38 -2.67 14.33
C GLY A 193 -16.14 -2.97 13.47
N GLY A 194 -15.16 -3.64 14.05
CA GLY A 194 -13.95 -4.06 13.34
C GLY A 194 -14.28 -4.97 12.14
N THR A 195 -13.51 -4.86 11.08
CA THR A 195 -13.59 -5.71 9.88
C THR A 195 -12.28 -6.44 9.64
N GLU A 196 -12.34 -7.66 9.11
CA GLU A 196 -11.16 -8.42 8.65
C GLU A 196 -10.59 -7.87 7.33
N GLY A 197 -11.32 -7.02 6.62
CA GLY A 197 -10.90 -6.35 5.39
C GLY A 197 -9.86 -5.26 5.62
N GLY A 198 -9.78 -4.26 4.77
CA GLY A 198 -8.79 -3.18 4.81
C GLY A 198 -8.80 -2.31 6.08
N GLN A 199 -8.42 -2.89 7.21
CA GLN A 199 -8.49 -2.31 8.56
C GLN A 199 -7.93 -0.88 8.64
N SER A 200 -6.77 -0.65 8.03
CA SER A 200 -6.14 0.67 8.02
C SER A 200 -6.98 1.72 7.30
N ARG A 201 -7.65 1.35 6.21
CA ARG A 201 -8.49 2.26 5.43
C ARG A 201 -9.81 2.55 6.15
N VAL A 202 -10.39 1.54 6.79
CA VAL A 202 -11.59 1.70 7.63
C VAL A 202 -11.29 2.68 8.77
N LYS A 203 -10.21 2.44 9.50
CA LYS A 203 -9.75 3.32 10.60
C LYS A 203 -9.56 4.76 10.11
N LEU A 204 -8.82 4.97 9.02
CA LEU A 204 -8.57 6.29 8.44
C LEU A 204 -9.88 7.04 8.13
N LEU A 205 -10.83 6.37 7.45
CA LEU A 205 -12.10 6.98 7.07
C LEU A 205 -12.98 7.26 8.29
N THR A 206 -12.99 6.39 9.28
CA THR A 206 -13.75 6.57 10.53
C THR A 206 -13.19 7.76 11.34
N GLU A 207 -11.87 7.82 11.49
CA GLU A 207 -11.20 8.92 12.21
C GLU A 207 -11.40 10.26 11.49
N LEU A 208 -11.32 10.27 10.15
CA LEU A 208 -11.60 11.46 9.35
C LEU A 208 -13.06 11.93 9.53
N ALA A 209 -14.02 11.00 9.44
CA ALA A 209 -15.43 11.30 9.60
C ALA A 209 -15.74 11.90 10.99
N ALA A 210 -15.16 11.33 12.05
CA ALA A 210 -15.32 11.83 13.42
C ALA A 210 -14.66 13.20 13.62
N ARG A 211 -13.44 13.41 13.12
CA ARG A 211 -12.69 14.65 13.24
C ARG A 211 -13.39 15.83 12.55
N GLU A 212 -13.90 15.58 11.34
CA GLU A 212 -14.51 16.62 10.51
C GLU A 212 -16.04 16.65 10.60
N ASN A 213 -16.63 15.79 11.46
CA ASN A 213 -18.07 15.66 11.64
C ASN A 213 -18.82 15.47 10.32
N LEU A 214 -18.29 14.56 9.48
CA LEU A 214 -18.83 14.30 8.15
C LEU A 214 -20.17 13.56 8.21
N THR A 215 -21.07 13.91 7.28
CA THR A 215 -22.25 13.09 6.96
C THR A 215 -21.83 11.84 6.17
N LEU A 216 -22.71 10.85 6.10
CA LEU A 216 -22.45 9.65 5.29
C LEU A 216 -22.23 10.00 3.80
N ARG A 217 -22.99 10.97 3.26
CA ARG A 217 -22.81 11.50 1.90
C ARG A 217 -21.39 12.06 1.68
N GLN A 218 -20.92 12.90 2.63
CA GLN A 218 -19.59 13.48 2.54
C GLN A 218 -18.49 12.43 2.64
N LEU A 219 -18.65 11.43 3.52
CA LEU A 219 -17.71 10.32 3.61
C LEU A 219 -17.71 9.46 2.35
N ALA A 220 -18.88 9.24 1.72
CA ALA A 220 -18.97 8.53 0.45
C ALA A 220 -18.24 9.29 -0.67
N ALA A 221 -18.38 10.62 -0.72
CA ALA A 221 -17.62 11.46 -1.65
C ALA A 221 -16.10 11.34 -1.43
N VAL A 222 -15.64 11.36 -0.19
CA VAL A 222 -14.23 11.13 0.15
C VAL A 222 -13.77 9.73 -0.28
N ALA A 223 -14.57 8.70 -0.03
CA ALA A 223 -14.24 7.32 -0.37
C ALA A 223 -14.11 7.09 -1.87
N ALA A 224 -14.97 7.71 -2.68
CA ALA A 224 -14.94 7.63 -4.14
C ALA A 224 -13.89 8.56 -4.77
N GLY A 225 -13.65 9.74 -4.19
CA GLY A 225 -12.73 10.77 -4.68
C GLY A 225 -11.31 10.60 -4.15
N SER A 226 -10.97 11.33 -3.09
CA SER A 226 -9.60 11.38 -2.53
C SER A 226 -9.17 10.10 -1.82
N ARG A 227 -10.08 9.22 -1.52
CA ARG A 227 -9.84 7.95 -0.79
C ARG A 227 -9.16 8.14 0.58
N GLY A 228 -9.33 9.32 1.20
CA GLY A 228 -8.72 9.68 2.49
C GLY A 228 -7.24 10.11 2.38
N HIS A 229 -6.74 10.40 1.19
CA HIS A 229 -5.48 11.12 1.04
C HIS A 229 -5.66 12.60 1.36
N ARG A 230 -4.58 13.25 1.79
CA ARG A 230 -4.56 14.69 2.00
C ARG A 230 -4.86 15.41 0.69
N VAL A 231 -5.85 16.27 0.70
CA VAL A 231 -6.20 17.15 -0.43
C VAL A 231 -5.67 18.55 -0.11
N ILE A 232 -4.91 19.12 -1.04
CA ILE A 232 -4.40 20.48 -0.95
C ILE A 232 -4.95 21.26 -2.13
N VAL A 233 -5.72 22.32 -1.82
CA VAL A 233 -6.38 23.15 -2.84
C VAL A 233 -5.75 24.53 -2.81
N GLY A 234 -5.13 24.97 -3.92
CA GLY A 234 -4.49 26.27 -3.93
C GLY A 234 -3.68 26.56 -5.16
N THR A 235 -2.87 27.62 -5.10
CA THR A 235 -1.87 27.93 -6.12
C THR A 235 -0.66 27.01 -5.98
N ALA A 236 0.23 27.02 -6.98
CA ALA A 236 1.47 26.27 -6.90
C ALA A 236 2.33 26.65 -5.66
N ALA A 237 2.29 27.92 -5.25
CA ALA A 237 2.97 28.39 -4.04
C ALA A 237 2.33 27.78 -2.77
N ASP A 238 0.99 27.83 -2.66
CA ASP A 238 0.28 27.25 -1.50
C ASP A 238 0.58 25.76 -1.35
N ILE A 239 0.70 25.02 -2.47
CA ILE A 239 0.99 23.58 -2.44
C ILE A 239 2.45 23.30 -2.09
N ALA A 240 3.36 24.20 -2.47
CA ALA A 240 4.79 24.06 -2.15
C ALA A 240 5.10 24.37 -0.68
N ASP A 241 4.30 25.24 -0.07
CA ASP A 241 4.45 25.65 1.33
C ASP A 241 3.81 24.67 2.33
N ASP A 242 2.92 23.75 1.86
CA ASP A 242 2.22 22.75 2.67
C ASP A 242 3.08 21.53 2.95
#